data_e234950ce7d98b02a6a472f8f384feeb
#
_entry.id   e234950ce7d98b02a6a472f8f384feeb
#
_cell.length_a   1.000
_cell.length_b   1.000
_cell.length_c   1.000
_cell.angle_alpha   90.00
_cell.angle_beta   90.00
_cell.angle_gamma   90.00
#
_symmetry.space_group_name_H-M   'P 1'
#
loop_
_entity.id
_entity.type
_entity.pdbx_description
1 polymer ?
#
loop_
_entity_poly.entity_id
_entity_poly.type
_entity_poly.pdbx_seq_one_letter_code
_entity_poly.pdbx_strand_id
1 'polypeptide(L)'
;MKIYFAGSIRGGRNDAEIYSQIIEFLQEYGQVLTEHIGKKKLNTIGESTLSDKQIHDRDMKWLLDSDLIVAEVTNPSLGVGYEIGRAIEVNKQIICLYRESSNNKLSAMISGSKNIDTLKYYHFHDMQEALERYFKNHVYKQ
;
A
#
# COMPACT_ATOMS: atom_id res chain seq x y z
N MET A 1 -6.98 -1.27 14.81
CA MET A 1 -6.63 -0.38 13.69
C MET A 1 -7.02 -1.04 12.38
N LYS A 2 -7.60 -0.29 11.46
CA LYS A 2 -7.91 -0.75 10.08
C LYS A 2 -6.87 -0.21 9.12
N ILE A 3 -6.25 -1.10 8.34
CA ILE A 3 -5.19 -0.76 7.40
C ILE A 3 -5.69 -1.02 5.98
N TYR A 4 -5.50 -0.05 5.10
CA TYR A 4 -5.67 -0.22 3.66
C TYR A 4 -4.30 -0.43 3.03
N PHE A 5 -4.05 -1.59 2.44
CA PHE A 5 -2.84 -1.85 1.68
C PHE A 5 -3.10 -1.64 0.19
N ALA A 6 -2.25 -0.84 -0.46
CA ALA A 6 -2.28 -0.60 -1.89
C ALA A 6 -1.02 -1.18 -2.56
N GLY A 7 -1.23 -1.95 -3.61
CA GLY A 7 -0.16 -2.54 -4.43
C GLY A 7 -0.59 -2.67 -5.88
N SER A 8 0.37 -2.70 -6.81
CA SER A 8 0.09 -2.80 -8.23
C SER A 8 -0.61 -4.12 -8.59
N ILE A 9 -1.74 -4.04 -9.27
CA ILE A 9 -2.46 -5.20 -9.83
C ILE A 9 -2.33 -5.16 -11.35
N ARG A 10 -3.04 -4.24 -12.01
CA ARG A 10 -3.04 -4.11 -13.48
C ARG A 10 -1.76 -3.50 -14.03
N GLY A 11 -1.00 -2.78 -13.22
CA GLY A 11 0.32 -2.24 -13.57
C GLY A 11 1.44 -3.28 -13.56
N GLY A 12 1.13 -4.53 -13.19
CA GLY A 12 2.06 -5.66 -13.09
C GLY A 12 2.00 -6.35 -11.73
N ARG A 13 2.28 -7.66 -11.72
CA ARG A 13 2.23 -8.54 -10.53
C ARG A 13 3.61 -9.05 -10.10
N ASN A 14 4.68 -8.39 -10.56
CA ASN A 14 6.06 -8.83 -10.28
C ASN A 14 6.36 -8.92 -8.77
N ASP A 15 5.70 -8.08 -7.97
CA ASP A 15 5.90 -7.98 -6.53
C ASP A 15 4.79 -8.64 -5.70
N ALA A 16 3.98 -9.52 -6.30
CA ALA A 16 2.86 -10.17 -5.61
C ALA A 16 3.28 -10.93 -4.34
N GLU A 17 4.47 -11.55 -4.34
CA GLU A 17 4.99 -12.25 -3.18
C GLU A 17 5.38 -11.29 -2.06
N ILE A 18 6.01 -10.17 -2.42
CA ILE A 18 6.35 -9.10 -1.46
C ILE A 18 5.07 -8.52 -0.86
N TYR A 19 4.02 -8.31 -1.67
CA TYR A 19 2.73 -7.82 -1.16
C TYR A 19 2.11 -8.77 -0.14
N SER A 20 2.17 -10.08 -0.40
CA SER A 20 1.69 -11.09 0.55
C SER A 20 2.42 -11.00 1.89
N GLN A 21 3.74 -10.92 1.86
CA GLN A 21 4.58 -10.79 3.05
C GLN A 21 4.31 -9.49 3.82
N ILE A 22 4.12 -8.37 3.12
CA ILE A 22 3.78 -7.08 3.73
C ILE A 22 2.42 -7.16 4.42
N ILE A 23 1.42 -7.71 3.74
CA ILE A 23 0.07 -7.84 4.30
C ILE A 23 0.08 -8.72 5.55
N GLU A 24 0.77 -9.86 5.51
CA GLU A 24 0.91 -10.76 6.65
C GLU A 24 1.55 -10.07 7.85
N PHE A 25 2.61 -9.28 7.62
CA PHE A 25 3.23 -8.47 8.65
C PHE A 25 2.30 -7.38 9.21
N LEU A 26 1.57 -6.67 8.34
CA LEU A 26 0.63 -5.63 8.76
C LEU A 26 -0.54 -6.18 9.58
N GLN A 27 -0.93 -7.44 9.36
CA GLN A 27 -1.99 -8.11 10.13
C GLN A 27 -1.64 -8.28 11.62
N GLU A 28 -0.35 -8.23 11.99
CA GLU A 28 0.07 -8.20 13.40
C GLU A 28 -0.31 -6.88 14.10
N TYR A 29 -0.52 -5.80 13.33
CA TYR A 29 -0.83 -4.45 13.84
C TYR A 29 -2.30 -4.07 13.69
N GLY A 30 -3.05 -4.75 12.83
CA GLY A 30 -4.46 -4.46 12.64
C GLY A 30 -5.11 -5.26 11.53
N GLN A 31 -6.38 -4.97 11.28
CA GLN A 31 -7.13 -5.59 10.19
C GLN A 31 -6.73 -4.97 8.85
N VAL A 32 -6.19 -5.76 7.92
CA VAL A 32 -5.92 -5.35 6.54
C VAL A 32 -7.17 -5.55 5.69
N LEU A 33 -7.81 -4.45 5.27
CA LEU A 33 -9.07 -4.49 4.52
C LEU A 33 -8.91 -5.02 3.10
N THR A 34 -7.72 -4.84 2.51
CA THR A 34 -7.36 -5.21 1.14
C THR A 34 -6.44 -6.43 1.06
N GLU A 35 -6.60 -7.39 1.99
CA GLU A 35 -5.74 -8.59 2.06
C GLU A 35 -5.69 -9.40 0.76
N HIS A 36 -6.74 -9.31 -0.09
CA HIS A 36 -6.82 -10.02 -1.37
C HIS A 36 -5.72 -9.61 -2.36
N ILE A 37 -5.14 -8.40 -2.22
CA ILE A 37 -4.05 -7.90 -3.10
C ILE A 37 -2.81 -8.79 -3.02
N GLY A 38 -2.55 -9.42 -1.88
CA GLY A 38 -1.49 -10.40 -1.69
C GLY A 38 -1.77 -11.78 -2.30
N LYS A 39 -2.99 -12.06 -2.77
CA LYS A 39 -3.34 -13.39 -3.28
C LYS A 39 -2.68 -13.66 -4.63
N LYS A 40 -1.94 -14.78 -4.72
CA LYS A 40 -1.24 -15.21 -5.95
C LYS A 40 -2.16 -15.46 -7.16
N LYS A 41 -3.46 -15.70 -6.92
CA LYS A 41 -4.47 -15.92 -7.97
C LYS A 41 -4.90 -14.65 -8.71
N LEU A 42 -4.61 -13.46 -8.19
CA LEU A 42 -4.82 -12.21 -8.90
C LEU A 42 -3.82 -12.13 -10.05
N ASN A 43 -4.31 -11.95 -11.26
CA ASN A 43 -3.50 -11.78 -12.47
C ASN A 43 -3.44 -10.30 -12.88
N THR A 44 -2.70 -9.99 -13.94
CA THR A 44 -2.55 -8.63 -14.48
C THR A 44 -3.85 -8.00 -15.00
N ILE A 45 -4.90 -8.80 -15.23
CA ILE A 45 -6.24 -8.34 -15.58
C ILE A 45 -6.99 -7.87 -14.32
N GLY A 46 -6.53 -8.31 -13.14
CA GLY A 46 -7.14 -8.00 -11.85
C GLY A 46 -8.27 -8.95 -11.48
N GLU A 47 -9.24 -8.45 -10.74
CA GLU A 47 -10.41 -9.23 -10.33
C GLU A 47 -11.41 -9.36 -11.49
N SER A 48 -11.58 -10.58 -12.02
CA SER A 48 -12.43 -10.84 -13.18
C SER A 48 -13.92 -10.98 -12.88
N THR A 49 -14.30 -11.14 -11.62
CA THR A 49 -15.69 -11.38 -11.17
C THR A 49 -16.48 -10.11 -10.89
N LEU A 50 -15.80 -8.97 -10.74
CA LEU A 50 -16.41 -7.68 -10.44
C LEU A 50 -16.23 -6.71 -11.61
N SER A 51 -17.22 -5.83 -11.81
CA SER A 51 -17.09 -4.70 -12.73
C SER A 51 -16.08 -3.67 -12.19
N ASP A 52 -15.53 -2.84 -13.08
CA ASP A 52 -14.63 -1.76 -12.69
C ASP A 52 -15.29 -0.81 -11.67
N LYS A 53 -16.58 -0.52 -11.84
CA LYS A 53 -17.34 0.30 -10.90
C LYS A 53 -17.44 -0.35 -9.51
N GLN A 54 -17.71 -1.65 -9.46
CA GLN A 54 -17.81 -2.38 -8.19
C GLN A 54 -16.46 -2.42 -7.46
N ILE A 55 -15.36 -2.62 -8.19
CA ILE A 55 -14.00 -2.58 -7.64
C ILE A 55 -13.72 -1.18 -7.06
N HIS A 56 -13.93 -0.14 -7.88
CA HIS A 56 -13.68 1.23 -7.45
C HIS A 56 -14.47 1.60 -6.19
N ASP A 57 -15.77 1.35 -6.18
CA ASP A 57 -16.65 1.75 -5.07
C ASP A 57 -16.32 0.99 -3.78
N ARG A 58 -15.99 -0.30 -3.89
CA ARG A 58 -15.54 -1.12 -2.77
C ARG A 58 -14.22 -0.60 -2.19
N ASP A 59 -13.23 -0.37 -3.05
CA ASP A 59 -11.91 0.03 -2.63
C ASP A 59 -11.92 1.44 -2.02
N MET A 60 -12.70 2.36 -2.57
CA MET A 60 -12.90 3.68 -1.99
C MET A 60 -13.59 3.61 -0.62
N LYS A 61 -14.58 2.73 -0.45
CA LYS A 61 -15.20 2.51 0.85
C LYS A 61 -14.19 2.02 1.89
N TRP A 62 -13.38 1.03 1.55
CA TRP A 62 -12.33 0.51 2.44
C TRP A 62 -11.27 1.57 2.77
N LEU A 63 -10.86 2.35 1.77
CA LEU A 63 -9.92 3.45 1.96
C LEU A 63 -10.48 4.49 2.96
N LEU A 64 -11.73 4.87 2.82
CA LEU A 64 -12.40 5.81 3.73
C LEU A 64 -12.56 5.23 5.15
N ASP A 65 -12.82 3.93 5.27
CA ASP A 65 -12.98 3.24 6.55
C ASP A 65 -11.66 2.96 7.28
N SER A 66 -10.52 3.07 6.59
CA SER A 66 -9.21 2.77 7.17
C SER A 66 -8.67 3.90 8.04
N ASP A 67 -7.83 3.54 9.00
CA ASP A 67 -7.09 4.48 9.84
C ASP A 67 -5.74 4.84 9.23
N LEU A 68 -5.15 3.91 8.46
CA LEU A 68 -3.82 4.01 7.87
C LEU A 68 -3.83 3.43 6.45
N ILE A 69 -3.17 4.14 5.52
CA ILE A 69 -2.86 3.64 4.18
C ILE A 69 -1.39 3.21 4.14
N VAL A 70 -1.12 2.00 3.68
CA VAL A 70 0.23 1.52 3.38
C VAL A 70 0.27 1.16 1.91
N ALA A 71 1.08 1.85 1.12
CA ALA A 71 1.20 1.63 -0.32
C ALA A 71 2.61 1.18 -0.70
N GLU A 72 2.74 0.06 -1.38
CA GLU A 72 4.02 -0.33 -1.99
C GLU A 72 4.11 0.28 -3.38
N VAL A 73 5.03 1.24 -3.56
CA VAL A 73 5.09 2.13 -4.73
C VAL A 73 6.32 1.90 -5.62
N THR A 74 7.04 0.80 -5.43
CA THR A 74 8.21 0.45 -6.24
C THR A 74 7.83 0.21 -7.69
N ASN A 75 6.75 -0.53 -7.94
CA ASN A 75 6.21 -0.77 -9.28
C ASN A 75 5.15 0.28 -9.60
N PRO A 76 5.37 1.16 -10.61
CA PRO A 76 4.41 2.21 -10.95
C PRO A 76 3.02 1.67 -11.25
N SER A 77 2.00 2.31 -10.70
CA SER A 77 0.59 1.93 -10.87
C SER A 77 -0.31 3.17 -10.84
N LEU A 78 -1.11 3.34 -11.89
CA LEU A 78 -2.12 4.41 -11.95
C LEU A 78 -3.15 4.27 -10.83
N GLY A 79 -3.60 3.04 -10.54
CA GLY A 79 -4.57 2.76 -9.49
C GLY A 79 -4.06 3.15 -8.10
N VAL A 80 -2.84 2.73 -7.77
CA VAL A 80 -2.19 3.08 -6.49
C VAL A 80 -2.00 4.59 -6.37
N GLY A 81 -1.58 5.28 -7.44
CA GLY A 81 -1.46 6.73 -7.44
C GLY A 81 -2.80 7.44 -7.21
N TYR A 82 -3.88 6.94 -7.82
CA TYR A 82 -5.24 7.44 -7.60
C TYR A 82 -5.68 7.27 -6.13
N GLU A 83 -5.47 6.10 -5.55
CA GLU A 83 -5.79 5.79 -4.15
C GLU A 83 -5.04 6.70 -3.18
N ILE A 84 -3.72 6.90 -3.40
CA ILE A 84 -2.90 7.81 -2.60
C ILE A 84 -3.43 9.24 -2.69
N GLY A 85 -3.75 9.74 -3.88
CA GLY A 85 -4.31 11.08 -4.08
C GLY A 85 -5.63 11.26 -3.33
N ARG A 86 -6.52 10.27 -3.39
CA ARG A 86 -7.79 10.27 -2.66
C ARG A 86 -7.58 10.24 -1.15
N ALA A 87 -6.60 9.47 -0.67
CA ALA A 87 -6.26 9.40 0.75
C ALA A 87 -5.73 10.74 1.29
N ILE A 88 -4.91 11.45 0.51
CA ILE A 88 -4.41 12.79 0.86
C ILE A 88 -5.58 13.77 1.01
N GLU A 89 -6.51 13.76 0.04
CA GLU A 89 -7.68 14.67 0.03
C GLU A 89 -8.53 14.56 1.29
N VAL A 90 -8.63 13.35 1.86
CA VAL A 90 -9.39 13.09 3.09
C VAL A 90 -8.52 13.00 4.35
N ASN A 91 -7.30 13.52 4.29
CA ASN A 91 -6.34 13.63 5.40
C ASN A 91 -6.04 12.28 6.09
N LYS A 92 -5.94 11.18 5.33
CA LYS A 92 -5.49 9.91 5.86
C LYS A 92 -3.99 9.93 6.16
N GLN A 93 -3.57 9.17 7.15
CA GLN A 93 -2.17 8.87 7.38
C GLN A 93 -1.68 7.89 6.28
N ILE A 94 -0.55 8.21 5.63
CA ILE A 94 -0.07 7.47 4.46
C ILE A 94 1.40 7.14 4.62
N ILE A 95 1.72 5.85 4.49
CA ILE A 95 3.08 5.32 4.38
C ILE A 95 3.25 4.77 2.98
N CYS A 96 4.28 5.22 2.26
CA CYS A 96 4.71 4.61 1.01
C CYS A 96 6.00 3.82 1.22
N LEU A 97 6.00 2.56 0.80
CA LEU A 97 7.14 1.66 0.84
C LEU A 97 7.81 1.65 -0.54
N TYR A 98 9.11 1.92 -0.58
CA TYR A 98 9.87 1.94 -1.82
C TYR A 98 11.15 1.13 -1.69
N ARG A 99 11.32 0.12 -2.57
CA ARG A 99 12.50 -0.76 -2.62
C ARG A 99 13.59 -0.13 -3.48
N GLU A 100 14.67 0.30 -2.84
CA GLU A 100 15.80 0.99 -3.50
C GLU A 100 16.62 0.07 -4.43
N SER A 101 16.58 -1.25 -4.20
CA SER A 101 17.24 -2.23 -5.07
C SER A 101 16.58 -2.44 -6.43
N SER A 102 15.40 -1.84 -6.65
CA SER A 102 14.70 -1.90 -7.93
C SER A 102 15.36 -0.99 -8.97
N ASN A 103 15.11 -1.28 -10.26
CA ASN A 103 15.50 -0.39 -11.36
C ASN A 103 14.48 0.74 -11.59
N ASN A 104 13.35 0.75 -10.87
CA ASN A 104 12.32 1.75 -11.00
C ASN A 104 12.68 2.99 -10.17
N LYS A 105 12.44 4.16 -10.75
CA LYS A 105 12.59 5.43 -10.04
C LYS A 105 11.27 5.78 -9.34
N LEU A 106 11.36 6.17 -8.07
CA LEU A 106 10.19 6.65 -7.33
C LEU A 106 9.59 7.88 -8.01
N SER A 107 8.26 7.90 -8.15
CA SER A 107 7.53 9.04 -8.70
C SER A 107 7.81 10.32 -7.90
N ALA A 108 8.09 11.42 -8.61
CA ALA A 108 8.26 12.73 -7.99
C ALA A 108 6.99 13.20 -7.24
N MET A 109 5.81 12.78 -7.69
CA MET A 109 4.54 13.11 -7.04
C MET A 109 4.41 12.43 -5.67
N ILE A 110 5.04 11.28 -5.48
CA ILE A 110 5.09 10.58 -4.20
C ILE A 110 6.23 11.14 -3.34
N SER A 111 7.45 11.17 -3.86
CA SER A 111 8.64 11.59 -3.10
C SER A 111 8.61 13.07 -2.69
N GLY A 112 7.93 13.91 -3.44
CA GLY A 112 7.80 15.34 -3.18
C GLY A 112 6.60 15.74 -2.31
N SER A 113 5.71 14.80 -1.98
CA SER A 113 4.52 15.10 -1.17
C SER A 113 4.86 15.17 0.32
N LYS A 114 4.55 16.29 0.96
CA LYS A 114 4.69 16.46 2.41
C LYS A 114 3.67 15.67 3.25
N ASN A 115 2.64 15.14 2.60
CA ASN A 115 1.56 14.39 3.25
C ASN A 115 1.78 12.87 3.22
N ILE A 116 2.96 12.43 2.76
CA ILE A 116 3.32 11.02 2.62
C ILE A 116 4.62 10.76 3.37
N ASP A 117 4.61 9.78 4.25
CA ASP A 117 5.82 9.24 4.87
C ASP A 117 6.39 8.14 3.97
N THR A 118 7.54 8.38 3.35
CA THR A 118 8.18 7.40 2.48
C THR A 118 9.26 6.63 3.25
N LEU A 119 9.07 5.32 3.37
CA LEU A 119 10.02 4.39 3.97
C LEU A 119 10.75 3.64 2.86
N LYS A 120 12.06 3.82 2.79
CA LYS A 120 12.91 3.14 1.82
C LYS A 120 13.48 1.86 2.41
N TYR A 121 13.58 0.81 1.61
CA TYR A 121 14.12 -0.49 2.04
C TYR A 121 14.88 -1.18 0.92
N TYR A 122 15.78 -2.09 1.26
CA TYR A 122 16.49 -2.97 0.33
C TYR A 122 15.95 -4.40 0.40
N HIS A 123 15.80 -4.93 1.62
CA HIS A 123 15.30 -6.27 1.91
C HIS A 123 14.06 -6.21 2.78
N PHE A 124 13.30 -7.28 2.80
CA PHE A 124 12.06 -7.36 3.58
C PHE A 124 12.28 -7.04 5.07
N HIS A 125 13.38 -7.53 5.65
CA HIS A 125 13.73 -7.25 7.05
C HIS A 125 13.90 -5.75 7.33
N ASP A 126 14.57 -5.02 6.43
CA ASP A 126 14.76 -3.55 6.58
C ASP A 126 13.41 -2.84 6.60
N MET A 127 12.47 -3.31 5.77
CA MET A 127 11.10 -2.77 5.74
C MET A 127 10.36 -3.05 7.05
N GLN A 128 10.46 -4.28 7.59
CA GLN A 128 9.86 -4.63 8.87
C GLN A 128 10.37 -3.70 9.99
N GLU A 129 11.68 -3.52 10.12
CA GLU A 129 12.28 -2.63 11.11
C GLU A 129 11.83 -1.18 10.94
N ALA A 130 11.71 -0.69 9.69
CA ALA A 130 11.26 0.66 9.41
C ALA A 130 9.78 0.86 9.82
N LEU A 131 8.91 -0.10 9.50
CA LEU A 131 7.51 -0.09 9.89
C LEU A 131 7.34 -0.22 11.42
N GLU A 132 8.08 -1.09 12.09
CA GLU A 132 8.05 -1.21 13.55
C GLU A 132 8.41 0.11 14.24
N ARG A 133 9.49 0.77 13.80
CA ARG A 133 9.86 2.09 14.31
C ARG A 133 8.77 3.11 14.06
N TYR A 134 8.16 3.08 12.88
CA TYR A 134 7.06 3.97 12.54
C TYR A 134 5.87 3.77 13.47
N PHE A 135 5.41 2.52 13.66
CA PHE A 135 4.29 2.21 14.54
C PHE A 135 4.57 2.61 16.00
N LYS A 136 5.76 2.32 16.51
CA LYS A 136 6.16 2.73 17.87
C LYS A 136 6.12 4.25 18.06
N ASN A 137 6.50 5.01 17.04
CA ASN A 137 6.63 6.46 17.14
C ASN A 137 5.35 7.23 16.87
N HIS A 138 4.44 6.71 16.04
CA HIS A 138 3.29 7.45 15.56
C HIS A 138 1.94 6.85 15.96
N VAL A 139 1.87 5.54 16.20
CA VAL A 139 0.60 4.86 16.49
C VAL A 139 0.46 4.53 17.98
N TYR A 140 1.52 4.12 18.65
CA TYR A 140 1.49 3.68 20.06
C TYR A 140 1.99 4.72 21.07
N LYS A 141 2.27 5.94 20.63
CA LYS A 141 2.48 7.08 21.53
C LYS A 141 1.14 7.64 22.00
N GLN A 142 0.48 6.89 22.87
CA GLN A 142 -0.57 7.39 23.74
C GLN A 142 -0.18 7.17 25.17
#